data_19a86847b571386c53cc8ae94ec9980a
#
_entry.id   19a86847b571386c53cc8ae94ec9980a
#
_cell.length_a   1.000
_cell.length_b   1.000
_cell.length_c   1.000
_cell.angle_alpha   90.00
_cell.angle_beta   90.00
_cell.angle_gamma   90.00
#
_symmetry.space_group_name_H-M   'P 1'
#
loop_
_entity.id
_entity.type
_entity.pdbx_description
1 polymer ?
#
loop_
_entity_poly.entity_id
_entity_poly.type
_entity_poly.pdbx_seq_one_letter_code
_entity_poly.pdbx_strand_id
1 'polypeptide(L)'
;MRNNITRRKFVALASSSVAIAATPSWALTQDEARNLIDSLVAKINSVIGSGKPEATMIKELQGIFRRYADVQIMAQYALGVDGRRASASQKRAFGKAFEIYIARKYGKRFREFVGGKIEVKSSRKTKVGYEVKTTASLRGSAPFEVTFLVSSKSGKDLFFNMFIEGVNLLLTERTEIGALLDLNGGKIDKMIADLKKDG
;
A
#
# COMPACT_ATOMS: atom_id res chain seq x y z
N MET A 1 -41.68 19.84 74.81
CA MET A 1 -42.58 18.96 74.08
C MET A 1 -42.09 18.88 72.65
N ARG A 2 -41.88 17.64 72.24
CA ARG A 2 -41.72 17.10 70.84
C ARG A 2 -40.51 17.48 70.00
N ASN A 3 -39.53 16.57 70.08
CA ASN A 3 -38.46 16.36 69.12
C ASN A 3 -39.01 16.07 67.74
N ASN A 4 -38.41 16.67 66.72
CA ASN A 4 -38.46 16.16 65.36
C ASN A 4 -37.05 15.94 64.81
N ILE A 5 -36.66 14.71 64.79
CA ILE A 5 -35.42 14.24 64.23
C ILE A 5 -35.62 14.11 62.71
N THR A 6 -34.96 14.98 61.92
CA THR A 6 -34.94 14.91 60.48
C THR A 6 -33.82 13.98 60.04
N ARG A 7 -34.17 12.80 59.55
CA ARG A 7 -33.25 11.82 58.97
C ARG A 7 -32.74 12.32 57.61
N ARG A 8 -31.52 12.82 57.56
CA ARG A 8 -30.80 13.06 56.31
C ARG A 8 -30.33 11.71 55.76
N LYS A 9 -30.97 11.29 54.67
CA LYS A 9 -30.49 10.15 53.85
C LYS A 9 -29.30 10.63 53.01
N PHE A 10 -28.10 10.18 53.35
CA PHE A 10 -26.94 10.28 52.50
C PHE A 10 -27.11 9.23 51.37
N VAL A 11 -27.37 9.75 50.15
CA VAL A 11 -27.24 8.95 48.92
C VAL A 11 -25.80 9.05 48.48
N ALA A 12 -25.00 8.04 48.71
CA ALA A 12 -23.65 7.90 48.13
C ALA A 12 -23.78 7.53 46.66
N LEU A 13 -23.55 8.50 45.78
CA LEU A 13 -23.37 8.22 44.35
C LEU A 13 -22.00 7.58 44.15
N ALA A 14 -21.98 6.29 43.94
CA ALA A 14 -20.79 5.58 43.51
C ALA A 14 -20.52 5.90 42.01
N SER A 15 -19.63 6.84 41.76
CA SER A 15 -19.14 7.14 40.42
C SER A 15 -18.23 6.02 39.95
N SER A 16 -18.78 5.09 39.21
CA SER A 16 -17.99 4.04 38.52
C SER A 16 -17.23 4.69 37.39
N SER A 17 -15.95 5.02 37.62
CA SER A 17 -15.01 5.44 36.59
C SER A 17 -14.72 4.24 35.69
N VAL A 18 -15.36 4.20 34.52
CA VAL A 18 -14.97 3.26 33.45
C VAL A 18 -13.61 3.74 32.93
N ALA A 19 -12.55 3.10 33.39
CA ALA A 19 -11.22 3.23 32.80
C ALA A 19 -11.29 2.65 31.39
N ILE A 20 -11.43 3.51 30.36
CA ILE A 20 -11.22 3.11 28.97
C ILE A 20 -9.73 2.79 28.87
N ALA A 21 -9.39 1.51 28.93
CA ALA A 21 -8.06 1.04 28.61
C ALA A 21 -7.80 1.39 27.14
N ALA A 22 -7.05 2.46 26.91
CA ALA A 22 -6.52 2.77 25.59
C ALA A 22 -5.64 1.59 25.18
N THR A 23 -6.13 0.74 24.28
CA THR A 23 -5.30 -0.29 23.67
C THR A 23 -4.11 0.42 23.01
N PRO A 24 -2.86 0.03 23.30
CA PRO A 24 -1.74 0.65 22.62
C PRO A 24 -1.91 0.42 21.14
N SER A 25 -2.08 1.48 20.38
CA SER A 25 -1.96 1.45 18.94
C SER A 25 -0.51 1.09 18.68
N TRP A 26 -0.26 -0.17 18.32
CA TRP A 26 1.07 -0.65 17.97
C TRP A 26 1.49 0.11 16.72
N ALA A 27 2.28 1.14 16.91
CA ALA A 27 2.85 1.89 15.80
C ALA A 27 3.87 0.99 15.13
N LEU A 28 3.77 0.85 13.80
CA LEU A 28 4.75 0.13 12.97
C LEU A 28 6.19 0.46 13.42
N THR A 29 6.96 -0.56 13.70
CA THR A 29 8.39 -0.44 14.04
C THR A 29 9.27 -0.58 12.80
N GLN A 30 10.54 -0.24 12.95
CA GLN A 30 11.52 -0.39 11.88
C GLN A 30 11.71 -1.85 11.47
N ASP A 31 11.75 -2.75 12.45
CA ASP A 31 11.92 -4.18 12.22
C ASP A 31 10.70 -4.80 11.56
N GLU A 32 9.48 -4.40 11.95
CA GLU A 32 8.27 -4.84 11.29
C GLU A 32 8.19 -4.38 9.83
N ALA A 33 8.57 -3.12 9.55
CA ALA A 33 8.66 -2.61 8.18
C ALA A 33 9.70 -3.39 7.35
N ARG A 34 10.87 -3.69 7.93
CA ARG A 34 11.88 -4.53 7.31
C ARG A 34 11.37 -5.93 7.04
N ASN A 35 10.78 -6.59 8.02
CA ASN A 35 10.26 -7.95 7.92
C ASN A 35 9.13 -8.08 6.88
N LEU A 36 8.30 -7.03 6.75
CA LEU A 36 7.29 -6.94 5.69
C LEU A 36 7.94 -7.02 4.31
N ILE A 37 8.99 -6.22 4.07
CA ILE A 37 9.68 -6.20 2.78
C ILE A 37 10.54 -7.45 2.58
N ASP A 38 11.18 -8.01 3.61
CA ASP A 38 11.86 -9.31 3.52
C ASP A 38 10.88 -10.41 3.06
N SER A 39 9.67 -10.43 3.65
CA SER A 39 8.61 -11.37 3.26
C SER A 39 8.10 -11.16 1.84
N LEU A 40 7.94 -9.91 1.42
CA LEU A 40 7.59 -9.52 0.05
C LEU A 40 8.65 -10.02 -0.95
N VAL A 41 9.91 -9.69 -0.67
CA VAL A 41 11.07 -10.05 -1.50
C VAL A 41 11.22 -11.57 -1.61
N ALA A 42 11.08 -12.32 -0.52
CA ALA A 42 11.13 -13.78 -0.54
C ALA A 42 10.05 -14.37 -1.47
N LYS A 43 8.84 -13.82 -1.45
CA LYS A 43 7.76 -14.27 -2.33
C LYS A 43 8.01 -13.90 -3.79
N ILE A 44 8.49 -12.69 -4.07
CA ILE A 44 8.86 -12.28 -5.43
C ILE A 44 9.97 -13.21 -5.97
N ASN A 45 11.04 -13.44 -5.21
CA ASN A 45 12.13 -14.33 -5.59
C ASN A 45 11.62 -15.76 -5.86
N SER A 46 10.67 -16.26 -5.06
CA SER A 46 10.04 -17.57 -5.28
C SER A 46 9.28 -17.64 -6.60
N VAL A 47 8.57 -16.58 -6.99
CA VAL A 47 7.87 -16.53 -8.28
C VAL A 47 8.84 -16.44 -9.45
N ILE A 48 9.83 -15.54 -9.34
CA ILE A 48 10.86 -15.36 -10.39
C ILE A 48 11.65 -16.65 -10.66
N GLY A 49 11.99 -17.39 -9.59
CA GLY A 49 12.73 -18.65 -9.68
C GLY A 49 11.87 -19.88 -10.00
N SER A 50 10.55 -19.73 -10.15
CA SER A 50 9.62 -20.88 -10.24
C SER A 50 9.66 -21.61 -11.58
N GLY A 51 10.16 -20.98 -12.65
CA GLY A 51 10.10 -21.51 -14.01
C GLY A 51 8.69 -21.66 -14.60
N LYS A 52 7.67 -21.10 -13.94
CA LYS A 52 6.27 -21.16 -14.39
C LYS A 52 6.05 -20.34 -15.65
N PRO A 53 4.97 -20.64 -16.43
CA PRO A 53 4.55 -19.77 -17.52
C PRO A 53 4.31 -18.33 -17.05
N GLU A 54 4.63 -17.35 -17.90
CA GLU A 54 4.55 -15.92 -17.57
C GLU A 54 3.17 -15.50 -17.05
N ALA A 55 2.11 -15.93 -17.71
CA ALA A 55 0.74 -15.61 -17.28
C ALA A 55 0.45 -16.07 -15.84
N THR A 56 1.02 -17.20 -15.43
CA THR A 56 0.92 -17.72 -14.07
C THR A 56 1.73 -16.85 -13.10
N MET A 57 2.96 -16.49 -13.48
CA MET A 57 3.80 -15.60 -12.66
C MET A 57 3.15 -14.24 -12.47
N ILE A 58 2.60 -13.62 -13.53
CA ILE A 58 1.87 -12.35 -13.43
C ILE A 58 0.70 -12.47 -12.45
N LYS A 59 -0.08 -13.52 -12.53
CA LYS A 59 -1.20 -13.76 -11.60
C LYS A 59 -0.75 -13.91 -10.15
N GLU A 60 0.35 -14.60 -9.91
CA GLU A 60 0.93 -14.75 -8.58
C GLU A 60 1.45 -13.42 -8.05
N LEU A 61 2.12 -12.62 -8.90
CA LEU A 61 2.59 -11.27 -8.55
C LEU A 61 1.44 -10.31 -8.27
N GLN A 62 0.30 -10.42 -8.98
CA GLN A 62 -0.92 -9.69 -8.63
C GLN A 62 -1.39 -10.03 -7.22
N GLY A 63 -1.37 -11.30 -6.84
CA GLY A 63 -1.70 -11.75 -5.49
C GLY A 63 -0.75 -11.20 -4.43
N ILE A 64 0.55 -11.19 -4.72
CA ILE A 64 1.59 -10.62 -3.86
C ILE A 64 1.37 -9.11 -3.71
N PHE A 65 1.18 -8.38 -4.81
CA PHE A 65 0.95 -6.94 -4.80
C PHE A 65 -0.28 -6.60 -3.93
N ARG A 66 -1.40 -7.28 -4.14
CA ARG A 66 -2.63 -7.11 -3.35
C ARG A 66 -2.43 -7.34 -1.85
N ARG A 67 -1.53 -8.25 -1.48
CA ARG A 67 -1.26 -8.59 -0.09
C ARG A 67 -0.34 -7.60 0.63
N TYR A 68 0.65 -7.05 -0.07
CA TYR A 68 1.73 -6.26 0.51
C TYR A 68 1.65 -4.77 0.20
N ALA A 69 0.90 -4.36 -0.84
CA ALA A 69 0.74 -2.97 -1.25
C ALA A 69 -0.56 -2.36 -0.72
N ASP A 70 -0.48 -1.09 -0.32
CA ASP A 70 -1.65 -0.26 -0.05
C ASP A 70 -2.22 0.31 -1.36
N VAL A 71 -2.84 -0.58 -2.14
CA VAL A 71 -3.37 -0.25 -3.46
C VAL A 71 -4.36 0.90 -3.41
N GLN A 72 -5.12 1.04 -2.33
CA GLN A 72 -6.10 2.12 -2.19
C GLN A 72 -5.41 3.49 -2.05
N ILE A 73 -4.38 3.59 -1.22
CA ILE A 73 -3.59 4.82 -1.09
C ILE A 73 -2.86 5.11 -2.41
N MET A 74 -2.26 4.10 -3.04
CA MET A 74 -1.56 4.25 -4.32
C MET A 74 -2.50 4.75 -5.42
N ALA A 75 -3.67 4.14 -5.56
CA ALA A 75 -4.68 4.54 -6.54
C ALA A 75 -5.20 5.97 -6.28
N GLN A 76 -5.48 6.32 -5.02
CA GLN A 76 -5.89 7.69 -4.67
C GLN A 76 -4.83 8.72 -5.05
N TYR A 77 -3.56 8.41 -4.83
CA TYR A 77 -2.45 9.29 -5.21
C TYR A 77 -2.32 9.41 -6.73
N ALA A 78 -2.42 8.29 -7.46
CA ALA A 78 -2.34 8.27 -8.91
C ALA A 78 -3.49 9.06 -9.57
N LEU A 79 -4.71 8.96 -9.03
CA LEU A 79 -5.86 9.75 -9.49
C LEU A 79 -5.71 11.26 -9.20
N GLY A 80 -4.89 11.61 -8.23
CA GLY A 80 -4.50 12.99 -7.93
C GLY A 80 -5.66 13.91 -7.60
N VAL A 81 -5.65 15.13 -8.17
CA VAL A 81 -6.68 16.14 -7.93
C VAL A 81 -8.05 15.74 -8.48
N ASP A 82 -8.07 14.94 -9.54
CA ASP A 82 -9.28 14.42 -10.16
C ASP A 82 -10.06 13.49 -9.25
N GLY A 83 -9.39 12.89 -8.27
CA GLY A 83 -10.03 12.15 -7.19
C GLY A 83 -11.03 12.94 -6.38
N ARG A 84 -10.95 14.29 -6.36
CA ARG A 84 -11.91 15.15 -5.63
C ARG A 84 -13.29 15.14 -6.30
N ARG A 85 -13.33 15.09 -7.63
CA ARG A 85 -14.57 15.06 -8.43
C ARG A 85 -15.10 13.64 -8.68
N ALA A 86 -14.30 12.62 -8.40
CA ALA A 86 -14.70 11.24 -8.56
C ALA A 86 -15.71 10.80 -7.49
N SER A 87 -16.78 10.14 -7.88
CA SER A 87 -17.73 9.52 -6.96
C SER A 87 -17.09 8.37 -6.18
N ALA A 88 -17.73 7.96 -5.08
CA ALA A 88 -17.25 6.80 -4.29
C ALA A 88 -17.24 5.50 -5.13
N SER A 89 -18.18 5.33 -6.05
CA SER A 89 -18.22 4.18 -6.98
C SER A 89 -17.04 4.22 -7.97
N GLN A 90 -16.77 5.39 -8.55
CA GLN A 90 -15.63 5.59 -9.46
C GLN A 90 -14.29 5.35 -8.77
N LYS A 91 -14.10 5.84 -7.54
CA LYS A 91 -12.89 5.57 -6.75
C LYS A 91 -12.66 4.08 -6.52
N ARG A 92 -13.71 3.34 -6.17
CA ARG A 92 -13.64 1.88 -6.00
C ARG A 92 -13.35 1.15 -7.32
N ALA A 93 -14.01 1.56 -8.41
CA ALA A 93 -13.80 0.99 -9.73
C ALA A 93 -12.39 1.26 -10.25
N PHE A 94 -11.90 2.50 -10.06
CA PHE A 94 -10.54 2.89 -10.39
C PHE A 94 -9.51 2.09 -9.59
N GLY A 95 -9.67 1.95 -8.27
CA GLY A 95 -8.74 1.17 -7.44
C GLY A 95 -8.58 -0.27 -7.93
N LYS A 96 -9.69 -0.93 -8.32
CA LYS A 96 -9.65 -2.28 -8.90
C LYS A 96 -8.96 -2.31 -10.27
N ALA A 97 -9.24 -1.33 -11.13
CA ALA A 97 -8.60 -1.24 -12.44
C ALA A 97 -7.11 -0.94 -12.32
N PHE A 98 -6.74 -0.03 -11.44
CA PHE A 98 -5.36 0.35 -11.14
C PHE A 98 -4.54 -0.83 -10.60
N GLU A 99 -5.10 -1.64 -9.71
CA GLU A 99 -4.45 -2.86 -9.21
C GLU A 99 -4.06 -3.81 -10.35
N ILE A 100 -4.99 -4.06 -11.27
CA ILE A 100 -4.75 -4.93 -12.42
C ILE A 100 -3.72 -4.31 -13.36
N TYR A 101 -3.86 -3.02 -13.67
CA TYR A 101 -2.97 -2.27 -14.53
C TYR A 101 -1.52 -2.32 -14.03
N ILE A 102 -1.29 -1.94 -12.76
CA ILE A 102 0.04 -1.97 -12.15
C ILE A 102 0.65 -3.37 -12.19
N ALA A 103 -0.13 -4.38 -11.84
CA ALA A 103 0.36 -5.74 -11.82
C ALA A 103 0.73 -6.26 -13.23
N ARG A 104 -0.01 -5.88 -14.27
CA ARG A 104 0.33 -6.23 -15.66
C ARG A 104 1.51 -5.42 -16.17
N LYS A 105 1.50 -4.10 -15.98
CA LYS A 105 2.57 -3.20 -16.43
C LYS A 105 3.93 -3.62 -15.90
N TYR A 106 4.02 -3.84 -14.59
CA TYR A 106 5.25 -4.24 -13.95
C TYR A 106 5.48 -5.76 -14.01
N GLY A 107 4.41 -6.55 -14.08
CA GLY A 107 4.50 -8.00 -14.26
C GLY A 107 5.24 -8.42 -15.54
N LYS A 108 5.01 -7.70 -16.64
CA LYS A 108 5.74 -7.92 -17.90
C LYS A 108 7.25 -7.73 -17.77
N ARG A 109 7.68 -6.80 -16.91
CA ARG A 109 9.10 -6.55 -16.62
C ARG A 109 9.74 -7.61 -15.75
N PHE A 110 8.95 -8.41 -15.02
CA PHE A 110 9.51 -9.48 -14.20
C PHE A 110 10.18 -10.60 -14.99
N ARG A 111 9.98 -10.70 -16.31
CA ARG A 111 10.82 -11.56 -17.15
C ARG A 111 12.30 -11.23 -17.07
N GLU A 112 12.62 -9.94 -17.01
CA GLU A 112 13.97 -9.44 -16.89
C GLU A 112 14.62 -9.90 -15.57
N PHE A 113 13.79 -10.24 -14.57
CA PHE A 113 14.22 -10.71 -13.26
C PHE A 113 14.42 -12.23 -13.18
N VAL A 114 14.06 -13.00 -14.21
CA VAL A 114 14.23 -14.46 -14.19
C VAL A 114 15.72 -14.82 -14.03
N GLY A 115 16.04 -15.53 -12.95
CA GLY A 115 17.42 -15.85 -12.56
C GLY A 115 18.14 -14.71 -11.85
N GLY A 116 17.45 -13.61 -11.56
CA GLY A 116 17.90 -12.52 -10.70
C GLY A 116 17.57 -12.77 -9.23
N LYS A 117 17.89 -11.78 -8.39
CA LYS A 117 17.66 -11.82 -6.95
C LYS A 117 17.38 -10.40 -6.42
N ILE A 118 16.47 -10.29 -5.46
CA ILE A 118 16.27 -9.07 -4.69
C ILE A 118 16.68 -9.35 -3.24
N GLU A 119 17.36 -8.40 -2.61
CA GLU A 119 17.85 -8.52 -1.23
C GLU A 119 17.58 -7.23 -0.45
N VAL A 120 17.03 -7.37 0.76
CA VAL A 120 16.87 -6.22 1.68
C VAL A 120 18.22 -5.83 2.26
N LYS A 121 18.56 -4.54 2.20
CA LYS A 121 19.83 -3.99 2.66
C LYS A 121 19.68 -3.22 3.98
N SER A 122 18.78 -2.24 4.04
CA SER A 122 18.62 -1.39 5.22
C SER A 122 17.19 -0.91 5.38
N SER A 123 16.86 -0.44 6.57
CA SER A 123 15.61 0.24 6.87
C SER A 123 15.86 1.45 7.74
N ARG A 124 15.06 2.52 7.56
CA ARG A 124 15.13 3.73 8.40
C ARG A 124 13.76 4.39 8.54
N LYS A 125 13.56 5.07 9.67
CA LYS A 125 12.36 5.87 9.91
C LYS A 125 12.36 7.13 9.03
N THR A 126 11.18 7.52 8.55
CA THR A 126 10.96 8.76 7.79
C THR A 126 9.75 9.51 8.35
N LYS A 127 9.45 10.70 7.81
CA LYS A 127 8.25 11.48 8.21
C LYS A 127 6.93 10.79 7.85
N VAL A 128 6.93 9.86 6.89
CA VAL A 128 5.71 9.23 6.35
C VAL A 128 5.58 7.74 6.69
N GLY A 129 6.51 7.20 7.44
CA GLY A 129 6.60 5.78 7.80
C GLY A 129 8.05 5.31 7.81
N TYR A 130 8.32 4.20 7.15
CA TYR A 130 9.67 3.63 7.05
C TYR A 130 10.08 3.48 5.58
N GLU A 131 11.34 3.74 5.32
CA GLU A 131 12.01 3.45 4.07
C GLU A 131 12.78 2.14 4.22
N VAL A 132 12.57 1.21 3.31
CA VAL A 132 13.30 -0.05 3.26
C VAL A 132 13.98 -0.17 1.91
N LYS A 133 15.32 -0.17 1.92
CA LYS A 133 16.16 -0.27 0.72
C LYS A 133 16.44 -1.73 0.39
N THR A 134 16.32 -2.05 -0.87
CA THR A 134 16.68 -3.35 -1.43
C THR A 134 17.62 -3.17 -2.61
N THR A 135 18.38 -4.20 -2.93
CA THR A 135 19.17 -4.28 -4.16
C THR A 135 18.58 -5.38 -5.05
N ALA A 136 18.26 -5.03 -6.28
CA ALA A 136 17.87 -5.97 -7.31
C ALA A 136 19.07 -6.27 -8.19
N SER A 137 19.39 -7.56 -8.39
CA SER A 137 20.44 -8.04 -9.27
C SER A 137 19.80 -8.84 -10.40
N LEU A 138 19.94 -8.39 -11.64
CA LEU A 138 19.44 -9.07 -12.82
C LEU A 138 20.58 -9.75 -13.55
N ARG A 139 20.26 -10.82 -14.29
CA ARG A 139 21.25 -11.50 -15.12
C ARG A 139 21.71 -10.57 -16.25
N GLY A 140 23.01 -10.29 -16.31
CA GLY A 140 23.60 -9.47 -17.37
C GLY A 140 23.47 -7.96 -17.18
N SER A 141 22.97 -7.50 -16.04
CA SER A 141 22.84 -6.06 -15.71
C SER A 141 23.57 -5.73 -14.41
N ALA A 142 23.96 -4.47 -14.23
CA ALA A 142 24.46 -3.99 -12.95
C ALA A 142 23.35 -4.04 -11.89
N PRO A 143 23.66 -4.34 -10.63
CA PRO A 143 22.69 -4.26 -9.55
C PRO A 143 22.16 -2.84 -9.38
N PHE A 144 20.88 -2.70 -9.07
CA PHE A 144 20.22 -1.41 -8.87
C PHE A 144 19.41 -1.37 -7.58
N GLU A 145 19.16 -0.15 -7.07
CA GLU A 145 18.38 0.04 -5.85
C GLU A 145 16.88 0.09 -6.12
N VAL A 146 16.12 -0.65 -5.30
CA VAL A 146 14.67 -0.49 -5.17
C VAL A 146 14.37 -0.15 -3.71
N THR A 147 13.74 0.99 -3.49
CA THR A 147 13.39 1.49 -2.15
C THR A 147 11.88 1.46 -1.97
N PHE A 148 11.40 0.82 -0.90
CA PHE A 148 9.99 0.77 -0.53
C PHE A 148 9.67 1.75 0.59
N LEU A 149 8.51 2.44 0.50
CA LEU A 149 7.95 3.20 1.62
C LEU A 149 6.81 2.41 2.26
N VAL A 150 6.94 2.15 3.56
CA VAL A 150 6.01 1.33 4.36
C VAL A 150 5.33 2.20 5.41
N SER A 151 4.03 2.02 5.62
CA SER A 151 3.29 2.68 6.70
C SER A 151 2.09 1.84 7.15
N SER A 152 1.56 2.16 8.33
CA SER A 152 0.33 1.60 8.89
C SER A 152 -0.88 2.54 8.79
N LYS A 153 -0.82 3.58 7.93
CA LYS A 153 -1.88 4.62 7.84
C LYS A 153 -3.26 4.09 7.46
N SER A 154 -3.33 2.99 6.74
CA SER A 154 -4.61 2.34 6.38
C SER A 154 -5.10 1.34 7.43
N GLY A 155 -4.44 1.24 8.59
CA GLY A 155 -4.73 0.26 9.64
C GLY A 155 -4.07 -1.11 9.42
N LYS A 156 -3.21 -1.22 8.40
CA LYS A 156 -2.39 -2.40 8.10
C LYS A 156 -1.00 -1.95 7.70
N ASP A 157 0.00 -2.77 8.02
CA ASP A 157 1.37 -2.55 7.60
C ASP A 157 1.52 -2.96 6.14
N LEU A 158 1.66 -1.96 5.27
CA LEU A 158 1.73 -2.14 3.81
C LEU A 158 2.74 -1.15 3.22
N PHE A 159 3.36 -1.52 2.10
CA PHE A 159 4.08 -0.53 1.32
C PHE A 159 3.10 0.28 0.47
N PHE A 160 3.33 1.58 0.37
CA PHE A 160 2.44 2.50 -0.36
C PHE A 160 3.13 3.25 -1.50
N ASN A 161 4.44 3.11 -1.63
CA ASN A 161 5.22 3.66 -2.75
C ASN A 161 6.53 2.90 -2.89
N MET A 162 7.15 2.99 -4.05
CA MET A 162 8.51 2.55 -4.25
C MET A 162 9.27 3.46 -5.23
N PHE A 163 10.59 3.42 -5.11
CA PHE A 163 11.53 4.09 -6.00
C PHE A 163 12.39 3.04 -6.67
N ILE A 164 12.61 3.17 -7.96
CA ILE A 164 13.53 2.34 -8.74
C ILE A 164 14.62 3.26 -9.26
N GLU A 165 15.85 3.07 -8.82
CA GLU A 165 16.99 3.96 -9.14
C GLU A 165 16.68 5.44 -8.88
N GLY A 166 15.98 5.74 -7.78
CA GLY A 166 15.56 7.08 -7.40
C GLY A 166 14.31 7.61 -8.14
N VAL A 167 13.81 6.93 -9.16
CA VAL A 167 12.57 7.32 -9.85
C VAL A 167 11.36 6.92 -9.00
N ASN A 168 10.56 7.91 -8.64
CA ASN A 168 9.34 7.70 -7.86
C ASN A 168 8.23 7.07 -8.72
N LEU A 169 7.96 5.79 -8.51
CA LEU A 169 6.99 5.04 -9.29
C LEU A 169 5.60 5.65 -9.20
N LEU A 170 5.15 6.02 -8.02
CA LEU A 170 3.79 6.53 -7.83
C LEU A 170 3.60 7.91 -8.47
N LEU A 171 4.65 8.73 -8.54
CA LEU A 171 4.62 10.00 -9.27
C LEU A 171 4.54 9.75 -10.78
N THR A 172 5.28 8.79 -11.31
CA THR A 172 5.20 8.36 -12.71
C THR A 172 3.79 7.91 -13.04
N GLU A 173 3.21 7.04 -12.24
CA GLU A 173 1.84 6.57 -12.45
C GLU A 173 0.81 7.69 -12.39
N ARG A 174 0.97 8.66 -11.51
CA ARG A 174 0.09 9.83 -11.46
C ARG A 174 0.13 10.64 -12.76
N THR A 175 1.30 10.80 -13.34
CA THR A 175 1.46 11.51 -14.63
C THR A 175 0.79 10.75 -15.76
N GLU A 176 0.97 9.43 -15.82
CA GLU A 176 0.38 8.60 -16.87
C GLU A 176 -1.15 8.50 -16.74
N ILE A 177 -1.67 8.33 -15.51
CA ILE A 177 -3.12 8.33 -15.25
C ILE A 177 -3.75 9.68 -15.59
N GLY A 178 -3.06 10.79 -15.29
CA GLY A 178 -3.49 12.13 -15.70
C GLY A 178 -3.58 12.27 -17.22
N ALA A 179 -2.54 11.87 -17.94
CA ALA A 179 -2.53 11.88 -19.39
C ALA A 179 -3.63 10.99 -20.00
N LEU A 180 -3.84 9.80 -19.44
CA LEU A 180 -4.92 8.90 -19.88
C LEU A 180 -6.31 9.52 -19.64
N LEU A 181 -6.48 10.23 -18.53
CA LEU A 181 -7.73 10.95 -18.23
C LEU A 181 -7.97 12.09 -19.22
N ASP A 182 -6.93 12.85 -19.57
CA ASP A 182 -7.01 13.94 -20.55
C ASP A 182 -7.39 13.40 -21.94
N LEU A 183 -6.77 12.31 -22.39
CA LEU A 183 -7.13 11.60 -23.63
C LEU A 183 -8.59 11.15 -23.64
N ASN A 184 -9.17 10.87 -22.49
CA ASN A 184 -10.58 10.52 -22.32
C ASN A 184 -11.50 11.75 -22.12
N GLY A 185 -11.01 12.96 -22.39
CA GLY A 185 -11.75 14.21 -22.21
C GLY A 185 -12.20 14.44 -20.76
N GLY A 186 -11.36 14.02 -19.80
CA GLY A 186 -11.64 14.14 -18.37
C GLY A 186 -12.73 13.21 -17.83
N LYS A 187 -13.18 12.23 -18.62
CA LYS A 187 -14.25 11.27 -18.23
C LYS A 187 -13.67 10.06 -17.51
N ILE A 188 -13.79 10.05 -16.19
CA ILE A 188 -13.22 9.03 -15.30
C ILE A 188 -13.67 7.60 -15.68
N ASP A 189 -14.96 7.40 -16.02
CA ASP A 189 -15.45 6.07 -16.37
C ASP A 189 -14.85 5.53 -17.67
N LYS A 190 -14.61 6.40 -18.66
CA LYS A 190 -13.92 6.03 -19.90
C LYS A 190 -12.47 5.67 -19.63
N MET A 191 -11.75 6.49 -18.89
CA MET A 191 -10.38 6.20 -18.46
C MET A 191 -10.29 4.86 -17.71
N ILE A 192 -11.22 4.56 -16.79
CA ILE A 192 -11.28 3.26 -16.09
C ILE A 192 -11.49 2.10 -17.07
N ALA A 193 -12.31 2.29 -18.10
CA ALA A 193 -12.54 1.26 -19.10
C ALA A 193 -11.29 0.98 -19.95
N ASP A 194 -10.55 2.02 -20.34
CA ASP A 194 -9.29 1.88 -21.09
C ASP A 194 -8.20 1.25 -20.23
N LEU A 195 -8.06 1.69 -18.97
CA LEU A 195 -7.09 1.13 -18.03
C LEU A 195 -7.23 -0.39 -17.83
N LYS A 196 -8.44 -0.92 -18.02
CA LYS A 196 -8.70 -2.37 -17.97
C LYS A 196 -8.25 -3.11 -19.22
N LYS A 197 -8.13 -2.41 -20.37
CA LYS A 197 -7.72 -3.02 -21.65
C LYS A 197 -6.19 -3.01 -21.80
N ASP A 198 -5.56 -1.91 -21.43
CA ASP A 198 -4.14 -1.62 -21.69
C ASP A 198 -3.19 -2.19 -20.63
N GLY A 199 -3.74 -2.76 -19.57
CA GLY A 199 -2.95 -3.40 -18.50
C GLY A 199 -2.59 -4.86 -18.81
#